data_db1c6df977eb592e8a68a4357362122d
#
_entry.id   db1c6df977eb592e8a68a4357362122d
#
_cell.length_a   1.000
_cell.length_b   1.000
_cell.length_c   1.000
_cell.angle_alpha   90.00
_cell.angle_beta   90.00
_cell.angle_gamma   90.00
#
_symmetry.space_group_name_H-M   'P 1'
#
loop_
_entity.id
_entity.type
_entity.pdbx_description
1 polymer ?
#
loop_
_entity_poly.entity_id
_entity_poly.type
_entity_poly.pdbx_seq_one_letter_code
_entity_poly.pdbx_strand_id
1 'polypeptide(L)'
;MTLKKMKIIRVVAAIIVDGDYVFATQRGYGDWKDYWEFPGGKIEPEETPEEALCREIREELDTEINIGEKISTIEYDYPEFHLSMDCYLAEVKTGELVLKEHEAARWLLKEDLDSIDWLPADRTLIDLLKKRSDHT
;
A
#
# COMPACT_ATOMS: atom_id res chain seq x y z
N MET A 1 1.70 -38.02 -0.36
CA MET A 1 0.87 -36.86 -0.07
C MET A 1 1.51 -35.60 -0.67
N THR A 2 0.77 -34.90 -1.49
CA THR A 2 1.29 -33.72 -2.20
C THR A 2 0.99 -32.47 -1.38
N LEU A 3 2.02 -31.72 -1.03
CA LEU A 3 1.83 -30.43 -0.37
C LEU A 3 1.40 -29.41 -1.43
N LYS A 4 0.28 -28.78 -1.18
CA LYS A 4 -0.22 -27.72 -2.07
C LYS A 4 0.65 -26.48 -1.88
N LYS A 5 1.34 -26.07 -2.94
CA LYS A 5 2.13 -24.83 -2.89
C LYS A 5 1.21 -23.62 -2.92
N MET A 6 1.46 -22.71 -2.01
CA MET A 6 0.77 -21.43 -2.00
C MET A 6 1.24 -20.56 -3.15
N LYS A 7 0.31 -19.92 -3.85
CA LYS A 7 0.63 -18.92 -4.86
C LYS A 7 1.25 -17.71 -4.17
N ILE A 8 2.32 -17.18 -4.73
CA ILE A 8 2.96 -15.96 -4.23
C ILE A 8 2.54 -14.80 -5.11
N ILE A 9 1.94 -13.78 -4.50
CA ILE A 9 1.56 -12.55 -5.21
C ILE A 9 2.49 -11.44 -4.73
N ARG A 10 3.23 -10.84 -5.67
CA ARG A 10 4.15 -9.75 -5.40
C ARG A 10 3.49 -8.43 -5.73
N VAL A 11 3.45 -7.54 -4.75
CA VAL A 11 2.84 -6.23 -4.89
C VAL A 11 3.76 -5.13 -4.37
N VAL A 12 3.42 -3.90 -4.72
CA VAL A 12 4.08 -2.70 -4.20
C VAL A 12 3.03 -1.81 -3.56
N ALA A 13 3.44 -1.04 -2.56
CA ALA A 13 2.56 -0.09 -1.90
C ALA A 13 3.30 1.23 -1.65
N ALA A 14 2.59 2.34 -1.83
CA ALA A 14 3.12 3.67 -1.59
C ALA A 14 2.55 4.24 -0.31
N ILE A 15 3.45 4.62 0.61
CA ILE A 15 3.10 5.42 1.77
C ILE A 15 3.28 6.87 1.33
N ILE A 16 2.22 7.45 0.77
CA ILE A 16 2.25 8.81 0.27
C ILE A 16 2.09 9.76 1.44
N VAL A 17 3.10 10.59 1.67
CA VAL A 17 3.11 11.50 2.81
C VAL A 17 3.01 12.95 2.36
N ASP A 18 2.38 13.77 3.19
CA ASP A 18 2.32 15.22 3.04
C ASP A 18 2.38 15.80 4.45
N GLY A 19 3.57 16.27 4.85
CA GLY A 19 3.81 16.68 6.21
C GLY A 19 3.60 15.51 7.18
N ASP A 20 2.68 15.69 8.13
CA ASP A 20 2.36 14.65 9.13
C ASP A 20 1.23 13.71 8.69
N TYR A 21 0.74 13.86 7.46
CA TYR A 21 -0.38 13.09 6.94
C TYR A 21 0.09 11.96 6.04
N VAL A 22 -0.65 10.84 6.09
CA VAL A 22 -0.45 9.66 5.26
C VAL A 22 -1.73 9.38 4.51
N PHE A 23 -1.62 9.07 3.22
CA PHE A 23 -2.76 8.83 2.35
C PHE A 23 -3.19 7.36 2.37
N ALA A 24 -4.48 7.11 2.57
CA ALA A 24 -5.07 5.77 2.56
C ALA A 24 -6.29 5.73 1.67
N THR A 25 -6.55 4.57 1.06
CA THR A 25 -7.71 4.35 0.20
C THR A 25 -8.55 3.19 0.72
N GLN A 26 -9.86 3.25 0.48
CA GLN A 26 -10.80 2.23 0.91
C GLN A 26 -11.26 1.40 -0.29
N ARG A 27 -11.22 0.07 -0.15
CA ARG A 27 -11.69 -0.81 -1.22
C ARG A 27 -13.18 -0.69 -1.42
N GLY A 28 -13.62 -0.55 -2.68
CA GLY A 28 -15.01 -0.41 -3.02
C GLY A 28 -15.69 -1.68 -3.51
N TYR A 29 -14.96 -2.79 -3.68
CA TYR A 29 -15.52 -4.04 -4.20
C TYR A 29 -14.66 -5.24 -3.82
N GLY A 30 -15.20 -6.44 -4.06
CA GLY A 30 -14.50 -7.71 -3.89
C GLY A 30 -14.36 -8.14 -2.44
N ASP A 31 -13.47 -9.09 -2.23
CA ASP A 31 -13.09 -9.53 -0.89
C ASP A 31 -12.43 -8.37 -0.18
N TRP A 32 -12.68 -8.23 1.11
CA TRP A 32 -12.14 -7.13 1.90
C TRP A 32 -12.74 -5.76 1.54
N LYS A 33 -13.93 -5.73 0.92
CA LYS A 33 -14.64 -4.47 0.68
C LYS A 33 -14.75 -3.69 1.99
N ASP A 34 -14.60 -2.36 1.90
CA ASP A 34 -14.64 -1.41 3.01
C ASP A 34 -13.40 -1.40 3.89
N TYR A 35 -12.45 -2.32 3.67
CA TYR A 35 -11.15 -2.25 4.34
C TYR A 35 -10.25 -1.22 3.67
N TRP A 36 -9.31 -0.68 4.45
CA TRP A 36 -8.39 0.35 3.99
C TRP A 36 -7.03 -0.22 3.64
N GLU A 37 -6.33 0.43 2.73
CA GLU A 37 -5.01 0.01 2.28
C GLU A 37 -4.19 1.20 1.78
N PHE A 38 -2.88 1.02 1.70
CA PHE A 38 -2.03 1.96 0.97
C PHE A 38 -2.17 1.68 -0.52
N PRO A 39 -2.19 2.74 -1.36
CA PRO A 39 -2.31 2.54 -2.81
C PRO A 39 -1.11 1.82 -3.40
N GLY A 40 -1.36 1.02 -4.42
CA GLY A 40 -0.34 0.24 -5.11
C GLY A 40 -0.98 -0.87 -5.91
N GLY A 41 -0.22 -1.92 -6.19
CA GLY A 41 -0.75 -3.04 -6.95
C GLY A 41 0.32 -4.06 -7.30
N LYS A 42 -0.02 -4.95 -8.24
CA LYS A 42 0.85 -6.06 -8.62
C LYS A 42 2.05 -5.60 -9.44
N ILE A 43 3.19 -6.24 -9.18
CA ILE A 43 4.39 -6.06 -9.99
C ILE A 43 4.24 -6.95 -11.21
N GLU A 44 4.33 -6.37 -12.42
CA GLU A 44 4.27 -7.13 -13.66
C GLU A 44 5.64 -7.73 -14.00
N PRO A 45 5.68 -8.81 -14.81
CA PRO A 45 6.97 -9.36 -15.25
C PRO A 45 7.82 -8.27 -15.91
N GLU A 46 9.10 -8.29 -15.63
CA GLU A 46 10.08 -7.35 -16.18
C GLU A 46 10.04 -5.93 -15.61
N GLU A 47 9.10 -5.65 -14.68
CA GLU A 47 9.11 -4.38 -13.96
C GLU A 47 9.96 -4.47 -12.69
N THR A 48 10.66 -3.38 -12.36
CA THR A 48 11.19 -3.23 -11.00
C THR A 48 10.03 -2.85 -10.06
N PRO A 49 10.16 -3.05 -8.76
CA PRO A 49 9.13 -2.59 -7.81
C PRO A 49 8.82 -1.10 -7.96
N GLU A 50 9.83 -0.26 -8.16
CA GLU A 50 9.65 1.19 -8.30
C GLU A 50 8.89 1.54 -9.58
N GLU A 51 9.20 0.87 -10.69
CA GLU A 51 8.47 1.05 -11.95
C GLU A 51 7.00 0.66 -11.80
N ALA A 52 6.75 -0.49 -11.16
CA ALA A 52 5.40 -0.96 -10.90
C ALA A 52 4.61 0.05 -10.06
N LEU A 53 5.26 0.60 -9.02
CA LEU A 53 4.60 1.55 -8.13
C LEU A 53 4.22 2.83 -8.86
N CYS A 54 5.13 3.39 -9.66
CA CYS A 54 4.83 4.59 -10.45
C CYS A 54 3.67 4.34 -11.41
N ARG A 55 3.67 3.19 -12.07
CA ARG A 55 2.59 2.81 -13.01
C ARG A 55 1.26 2.67 -12.28
N GLU A 56 1.24 1.93 -11.16
CA GLU A 56 0.01 1.71 -10.41
C GLU A 56 -0.60 3.02 -9.88
N ILE A 57 0.23 3.91 -9.35
CA ILE A 57 -0.27 5.19 -8.85
C ILE A 57 -0.81 6.05 -9.99
N ARG A 58 -0.15 6.04 -11.15
CA ARG A 58 -0.66 6.76 -12.33
C ARG A 58 -1.99 6.18 -12.79
N GLU A 59 -2.13 4.86 -12.83
CA GLU A 59 -3.36 4.19 -13.26
C GLU A 59 -4.51 4.39 -12.27
N GLU A 60 -4.23 4.26 -10.98
CA GLU A 60 -5.27 4.32 -9.94
C GLU A 60 -5.66 5.71 -9.52
N LEU A 61 -4.70 6.63 -9.44
CA LEU A 61 -4.90 7.95 -8.84
C LEU A 61 -4.59 9.12 -9.77
N ASP A 62 -4.23 8.81 -11.03
CA ASP A 62 -3.91 9.81 -12.04
C ASP A 62 -2.87 10.83 -11.54
N THR A 63 -1.85 10.33 -10.86
CA THR A 63 -0.86 11.13 -10.17
C THR A 63 0.54 10.58 -10.40
N GLU A 64 1.52 11.46 -10.48
CA GLU A 64 2.92 11.07 -10.50
C GLU A 64 3.53 11.32 -9.12
N ILE A 65 4.33 10.36 -8.67
CA ILE A 65 4.99 10.41 -7.36
C ILE A 65 6.50 10.37 -7.50
N ASN A 66 7.16 10.94 -6.49
CA ASN A 66 8.59 10.72 -6.27
C ASN A 66 8.71 9.63 -5.22
N ILE A 67 9.37 8.53 -5.58
CA ILE A 67 9.58 7.41 -4.65
C ILE A 67 10.79 7.71 -3.79
N GLY A 68 10.62 7.56 -2.49
CA GLY A 68 11.70 7.74 -1.51
C GLY A 68 12.23 6.41 -1.00
N GLU A 69 12.48 6.37 0.30
CA GLU A 69 13.07 5.21 0.96
C GLU A 69 12.14 3.99 0.94
N LYS A 70 12.70 2.82 0.66
CA LYS A 70 11.99 1.56 0.88
C LYS A 70 11.92 1.31 2.38
N ILE A 71 10.71 1.17 2.90
CA ILE A 71 10.48 0.98 4.34
C ILE A 71 10.68 -0.47 4.74
N SER A 72 10.09 -1.38 3.98
CA SER A 72 10.13 -2.81 4.30
C SER A 72 9.51 -3.64 3.18
N THR A 73 9.71 -4.94 3.25
CA THR A 73 8.93 -5.91 2.50
C THR A 73 8.07 -6.65 3.52
N ILE A 74 6.76 -6.55 3.37
CA ILE A 74 5.81 -7.21 4.27
C ILE A 74 5.42 -8.54 3.66
N GLU A 75 5.60 -9.62 4.42
CA GLU A 75 5.19 -10.96 4.03
C GLU A 75 3.95 -11.33 4.84
N TYR A 76 2.89 -11.76 4.16
CA TYR A 76 1.65 -12.11 4.84
C TYR A 76 0.94 -13.27 4.15
N ASP A 77 0.52 -14.27 4.93
CA ASP A 77 -0.23 -15.43 4.43
C ASP A 77 -1.73 -15.17 4.54
N TYR A 78 -2.36 -14.90 3.39
CA TYR A 78 -3.82 -14.94 3.28
C TYR A 78 -4.26 -16.40 3.08
N PRO A 79 -5.52 -16.75 3.32
CA PRO A 79 -5.95 -18.14 3.20
C PRO A 79 -5.63 -18.79 1.85
N GLU A 80 -5.67 -18.02 0.77
CA GLU A 80 -5.52 -18.55 -0.59
C GLU A 80 -4.18 -18.25 -1.25
N PHE A 81 -3.37 -17.37 -0.67
CA PHE A 81 -2.10 -16.97 -1.28
C PHE A 81 -1.18 -16.32 -0.25
N HIS A 82 0.10 -16.30 -0.61
CA HIS A 82 1.12 -15.57 0.14
C HIS A 82 1.34 -14.23 -0.53
N LEU A 83 1.23 -13.15 0.24
CA LEU A 83 1.50 -11.79 -0.24
C LEU A 83 2.92 -11.37 0.12
N SER A 84 3.64 -10.83 -0.85
CA SER A 84 4.93 -10.17 -0.62
C SER A 84 4.80 -8.74 -1.10
N MET A 85 4.84 -7.78 -0.18
CA MET A 85 4.55 -6.38 -0.47
C MET A 85 5.75 -5.48 -0.18
N ASP A 86 6.32 -4.90 -1.24
CA ASP A 86 7.40 -3.92 -1.11
C ASP A 86 6.79 -2.54 -0.86
N CYS A 87 7.19 -1.90 0.24
CA CYS A 87 6.59 -0.66 0.71
C CYS A 87 7.59 0.49 0.66
N TYR A 88 7.18 1.59 0.04
CA TYR A 88 8.04 2.76 -0.17
C TYR A 88 7.36 4.03 0.34
N LEU A 89 8.17 4.92 0.93
CA LEU A 89 7.72 6.29 1.16
C LEU A 89 7.65 6.99 -0.20
N ALA A 90 6.67 7.86 -0.37
CA ALA A 90 6.49 8.62 -1.61
C ALA A 90 5.86 9.98 -1.33
N GLU A 91 6.07 10.90 -2.28
CA GLU A 91 5.44 12.21 -2.26
C GLU A 91 4.82 12.47 -3.62
N VAL A 92 3.75 13.25 -3.66
CA VAL A 92 3.14 13.66 -4.93
C VAL A 92 4.12 14.60 -5.64
N LYS A 93 4.43 14.27 -6.89
CA LYS A 93 5.29 15.10 -7.73
C LYS A 93 4.45 16.06 -8.57
N THR A 94 3.48 15.52 -9.30
CA THR A 94 2.57 16.30 -10.13
C THR A 94 1.20 15.66 -10.13
N GLY A 95 0.17 16.50 -10.37
CA GLY A 95 -1.21 16.05 -10.46
C GLY A 95 -1.92 16.10 -9.11
N GLU A 96 -3.18 15.72 -9.15
CA GLU A 96 -4.02 15.59 -7.97
C GLU A 96 -4.38 14.12 -7.79
N LEU A 97 -4.58 13.70 -6.55
CA LEU A 97 -4.99 12.33 -6.28
C LEU A 97 -6.46 12.15 -6.67
N VAL A 98 -6.69 11.38 -7.72
CA VAL A 98 -8.02 11.11 -8.27
C VAL A 98 -8.41 9.67 -7.97
N LEU A 99 -9.57 9.47 -7.36
CA LEU A 99 -10.07 8.14 -7.04
C LEU A 99 -10.77 7.54 -8.25
N LYS A 100 -10.25 6.45 -8.81
CA LYS A 100 -10.86 5.77 -9.95
C LYS A 100 -11.59 4.49 -9.54
N GLU A 101 -10.98 3.69 -8.67
CA GLU A 101 -11.49 2.39 -8.28
C GLU A 101 -11.78 2.25 -6.79
N HIS A 102 -11.53 3.29 -6.02
CA HIS A 102 -11.68 3.25 -4.58
C HIS A 102 -12.97 3.91 -4.14
N GLU A 103 -13.57 3.38 -3.08
CA GLU A 103 -14.80 3.91 -2.51
C GLU A 103 -14.56 5.25 -1.82
N ALA A 104 -13.42 5.41 -1.16
CA ALA A 104 -13.08 6.62 -0.42
C ALA A 104 -11.57 6.74 -0.25
N ALA A 105 -11.15 7.91 0.19
CA ALA A 105 -9.75 8.15 0.55
C ALA A 105 -9.69 9.10 1.74
N ARG A 106 -8.61 9.01 2.48
CA ARG A 106 -8.35 9.89 3.62
C ARG A 106 -6.87 10.22 3.73
N TRP A 107 -6.61 11.44 4.14
CA TRP A 107 -5.32 11.82 4.69
C TRP A 107 -5.42 11.64 6.21
N LEU A 108 -4.57 10.79 6.76
CA LEU A 108 -4.60 10.45 8.18
C LEU A 108 -3.37 10.96 8.89
N LEU A 109 -3.57 11.57 10.05
CA LEU A 109 -2.47 11.83 10.96
C LEU A 109 -1.99 10.51 11.54
N LYS A 110 -0.73 10.45 11.94
CA LYS A 110 -0.14 9.26 12.54
C LYS A 110 -0.97 8.72 13.71
N GLU A 111 -1.45 9.62 14.58
CA GLU A 111 -2.28 9.25 15.72
C GLU A 111 -3.64 8.69 15.34
N ASP A 112 -4.08 8.89 14.11
CA ASP A 112 -5.37 8.43 13.61
C ASP A 112 -5.28 7.12 12.81
N LEU A 113 -4.09 6.54 12.68
CA LEU A 113 -3.90 5.31 11.90
C LEU A 113 -4.71 4.13 12.43
N ASP A 114 -4.98 4.10 13.74
CA ASP A 114 -5.78 3.04 14.35
C ASP A 114 -7.29 3.26 14.24
N SER A 115 -7.72 4.38 13.67
CA SER A 115 -9.14 4.72 13.59
C SER A 115 -9.91 4.04 12.46
N ILE A 116 -9.21 3.33 11.58
CA ILE A 116 -9.82 2.66 10.43
C ILE A 116 -9.37 1.20 10.37
N ASP A 117 -10.14 0.39 9.63
CA ASP A 117 -9.86 -1.05 9.49
C ASP A 117 -8.95 -1.29 8.30
N TRP A 118 -7.70 -1.59 8.56
CA TRP A 118 -6.71 -1.88 7.53
C TRP A 118 -6.77 -3.34 7.09
N LEU A 119 -6.44 -3.59 5.83
CA LEU A 119 -6.16 -4.95 5.37
C LEU A 119 -5.03 -5.53 6.24
N PRO A 120 -5.04 -6.85 6.50
CA PRO A 120 -4.06 -7.47 7.39
C PRO A 120 -2.59 -7.15 7.09
N ALA A 121 -2.19 -7.22 5.82
CA ALA A 121 -0.80 -6.91 5.45
C ALA A 121 -0.47 -5.44 5.72
N ASP A 122 -1.41 -4.53 5.42
CA ASP A 122 -1.24 -3.10 5.67
C ASP A 122 -1.20 -2.80 7.16
N ARG A 123 -1.95 -3.54 7.97
CA ARG A 123 -1.89 -3.41 9.43
C ARG A 123 -0.50 -3.73 9.96
N THR A 124 0.14 -4.75 9.39
CA THR A 124 1.52 -5.09 9.75
C THR A 124 2.46 -3.92 9.47
N LEU A 125 2.27 -3.28 8.31
CA LEU A 125 3.05 -2.10 7.93
C LEU A 125 2.81 -0.93 8.89
N ILE A 126 1.56 -0.69 9.29
CA ILE A 126 1.20 0.36 10.25
C ILE A 126 1.98 0.18 11.56
N ASP A 127 2.01 -1.05 12.07
CA ASP A 127 2.72 -1.34 13.32
C ASP A 127 4.21 -1.03 13.18
N LEU A 128 4.80 -1.33 12.03
CA LEU A 128 6.19 -1.02 11.73
C LEU A 128 6.43 0.49 11.66
N LEU A 129 5.53 1.23 11.01
CA LEU A 129 5.63 2.69 10.91
C LEU A 129 5.58 3.37 12.27
N LYS A 130 4.74 2.87 13.18
CA LYS A 130 4.67 3.39 14.54
C LYS A 130 5.97 3.21 15.29
N LYS A 131 6.62 2.06 15.14
CA LYS A 131 7.91 1.80 15.77
C LYS A 131 9.00 2.73 15.24
N ARG A 132 9.03 3.00 13.94
CA ARG A 132 9.99 3.91 13.34
C ARG A 132 9.87 5.31 13.92
N SER A 133 8.65 5.78 14.10
CA SER A 133 8.39 7.11 14.63
C SER A 133 8.79 7.26 16.09
N ASP A 134 8.74 6.18 16.86
CA ASP A 134 9.11 6.21 18.27
C ASP A 134 10.63 6.34 18.50
N HIS A 135 11.42 6.21 17.44
CA HIS A 135 12.88 6.30 17.48
C HIS A 135 13.42 7.63 16.94
N THR A 136 12.57 8.59 16.66
CA THR A 136 13.00 9.91 16.16
C THR A 136 12.97 10.97 17.21
#